data_861247d52c20ae3c7cbfc2ee225497b0
#
_entry.id   861247d52c20ae3c7cbfc2ee225497b0
#
_cell.length_a   1.000
_cell.length_b   1.000
_cell.length_c   1.000
_cell.angle_alpha   90.00
_cell.angle_beta   90.00
_cell.angle_gamma   90.00
#
_symmetry.space_group_name_H-M   'P 1'
#
loop_
_entity.id
_entity.type
_entity.pdbx_description
1 polymer ?
#
loop_
_entity_poly.entity_id
_entity_poly.type
_entity_poly.pdbx_seq_one_letter_code
_entity_poly.pdbx_strand_id
1 'polypeptide(L)'
;MRLLTTLLVSSCFVASAAAQSGSVAVKAAKIMRADGSVIEQGTLVIENGRITSIGGSDVEVPFDVLLNEYPTAVVFPGFFEAHSNSGMDRANENVPLAPFLNVKDSIDPVSFYFEDELRGGTVAIGVIPGNNTVIGGRGRVVAPAGMTIEQMTLSDDMGMKIAIGPKGGWSRSSQLAELREAVDKLNLDLREIGENLTYDGVVREDRKKAGIEEDADVADGDMWDSAAGYIRFGDDFTGKGLISEEDLDDTQRGMVDILNGDERLWVYAPSA
;
A
#
# COMPACT_ATOMS: atom_id res chain seq x y z
N MET A 1 41.09 -8.89 50.58
CA MET A 1 40.35 -9.92 49.85
C MET A 1 39.54 -9.17 48.80
N ARG A 2 40.06 -9.07 47.55
CA ARG A 2 39.46 -8.30 46.43
C ARG A 2 38.70 -9.29 45.55
N LEU A 3 37.37 -9.12 45.47
CA LEU A 3 36.52 -9.83 44.49
C LEU A 3 36.64 -9.13 43.13
N LEU A 4 37.19 -9.83 42.16
CA LEU A 4 37.13 -9.45 40.75
C LEU A 4 35.76 -9.89 40.19
N THR A 5 34.92 -8.95 39.79
CA THR A 5 33.69 -9.22 39.06
C THR A 5 34.00 -9.18 37.56
N THR A 6 34.01 -10.32 36.94
CA THR A 6 34.22 -10.48 35.49
C THR A 6 32.92 -10.21 34.77
N LEU A 7 32.85 -9.13 34.03
CA LEU A 7 31.72 -8.75 33.15
C LEU A 7 31.83 -9.54 31.85
N LEU A 8 30.94 -10.52 31.63
CA LEU A 8 30.83 -11.25 30.37
C LEU A 8 29.99 -10.38 29.42
N VAL A 9 30.68 -9.73 28.47
CA VAL A 9 30.00 -9.07 27.34
C VAL A 9 29.66 -10.13 26.30
N SER A 10 28.39 -10.54 26.28
CA SER A 10 27.85 -11.39 25.24
C SER A 10 27.62 -10.56 23.98
N SER A 11 28.53 -10.62 23.02
CA SER A 11 28.35 -10.05 21.70
C SER A 11 27.37 -10.91 20.91
N CYS A 12 26.11 -10.44 20.80
CA CYS A 12 25.16 -10.97 19.82
C CYS A 12 25.69 -10.69 18.41
N PHE A 13 26.27 -11.70 17.78
CA PHE A 13 26.47 -11.71 16.32
C PHE A 13 25.07 -11.77 15.69
N VAL A 14 24.57 -10.65 15.21
CA VAL A 14 23.49 -10.62 14.23
C VAL A 14 24.08 -11.14 12.94
N ALA A 15 23.90 -12.42 12.66
CA ALA A 15 24.15 -12.99 11.36
C ALA A 15 23.10 -12.35 10.42
N SER A 16 23.51 -11.30 9.72
CA SER A 16 22.79 -10.86 8.53
C SER A 16 22.77 -12.05 7.59
N ALA A 17 21.58 -12.64 7.38
CA ALA A 17 21.35 -13.57 6.29
C ALA A 17 21.60 -12.76 5.00
N ALA A 18 22.84 -12.82 4.51
CA ALA A 18 23.14 -12.40 3.16
C ALA A 18 22.30 -13.34 2.28
N ALA A 19 21.23 -12.82 1.70
CA ALA A 19 20.60 -13.44 0.56
C ALA A 19 21.75 -13.78 -0.39
N GLN A 20 21.90 -15.05 -0.74
CA GLN A 20 22.86 -15.46 -1.75
C GLN A 20 22.42 -14.79 -3.05
N SER A 21 22.93 -13.60 -3.30
CA SER A 21 22.81 -12.92 -4.57
C SER A 21 23.71 -13.66 -5.55
N GLY A 22 23.24 -14.82 -6.01
CA GLY A 22 23.92 -15.56 -7.05
C GLY A 22 23.89 -14.74 -8.33
N SER A 23 25.05 -14.55 -8.92
CA SER A 23 25.13 -14.02 -10.27
C SER A 23 24.72 -15.10 -11.27
N VAL A 24 23.87 -14.76 -12.23
CA VAL A 24 23.34 -15.66 -13.26
C VAL A 24 23.49 -15.01 -14.63
N ALA A 25 23.92 -15.79 -15.60
CA ALA A 25 23.85 -15.40 -16.99
C ALA A 25 22.88 -16.31 -17.74
N VAL A 26 22.16 -15.73 -18.68
CA VAL A 26 21.20 -16.43 -19.55
C VAL A 26 21.57 -16.17 -21.01
N LYS A 27 21.79 -17.25 -21.77
CA LYS A 27 21.86 -17.18 -23.23
C LYS A 27 20.60 -17.74 -23.83
N ALA A 28 20.01 -17.02 -24.77
CA ALA A 28 18.77 -17.44 -25.43
C ALA A 28 18.83 -17.18 -26.94
N ALA A 29 17.95 -17.86 -27.69
CA ALA A 29 17.82 -17.61 -29.12
C ALA A 29 17.50 -16.15 -29.41
N LYS A 30 16.66 -15.54 -28.57
CA LYS A 30 16.26 -14.15 -28.70
C LYS A 30 16.06 -13.51 -27.33
N ILE A 31 16.39 -12.23 -27.20
CA ILE A 31 15.99 -11.40 -26.07
C ILE A 31 15.19 -10.24 -26.60
N MET A 32 13.93 -10.15 -26.19
CA MET A 32 13.07 -8.99 -26.45
C MET A 32 13.19 -7.99 -25.30
N ARG A 33 13.38 -6.72 -25.63
CA ARG A 33 13.39 -5.65 -24.64
C ARG A 33 12.02 -5.01 -24.49
N ALA A 34 11.84 -4.24 -23.42
CA ALA A 34 10.59 -3.52 -23.16
C ALA A 34 10.23 -2.48 -24.23
N ASP A 35 11.21 -1.97 -24.97
CA ASP A 35 11.02 -1.07 -26.11
C ASP A 35 10.65 -1.77 -27.42
N GLY A 36 10.49 -3.11 -27.38
CA GLY A 36 10.18 -3.94 -28.53
C GLY A 36 11.39 -4.33 -29.40
N SER A 37 12.60 -3.85 -29.08
CA SER A 37 13.80 -4.29 -29.79
C SER A 37 14.14 -5.74 -29.50
N VAL A 38 14.71 -6.45 -30.50
CA VAL A 38 15.08 -7.85 -30.41
C VAL A 38 16.57 -8.03 -30.59
N ILE A 39 17.19 -8.80 -29.74
CA ILE A 39 18.58 -9.21 -29.83
C ILE A 39 18.59 -10.70 -30.19
N GLU A 40 19.10 -11.03 -31.36
CA GLU A 40 19.29 -12.44 -31.76
C GLU A 40 20.50 -13.03 -31.05
N GLN A 41 20.39 -14.30 -30.62
CA GLN A 41 21.42 -15.01 -29.86
C GLN A 41 21.92 -14.18 -28.66
N GLY A 42 20.95 -13.68 -27.89
CA GLY A 42 21.25 -12.72 -26.85
C GLY A 42 21.81 -13.34 -25.58
N THR A 43 22.63 -12.56 -24.90
CA THR A 43 23.19 -12.87 -23.58
C THR A 43 22.75 -11.82 -22.58
N LEU A 44 22.27 -12.27 -21.42
CA LEU A 44 21.84 -11.44 -20.28
C LEU A 44 22.65 -11.84 -19.07
N VAL A 45 23.28 -10.87 -18.39
CA VAL A 45 23.99 -11.08 -17.12
C VAL A 45 23.26 -10.37 -16.00
N ILE A 46 22.99 -11.10 -14.93
CA ILE A 46 22.26 -10.63 -13.75
C ILE A 46 23.20 -10.78 -12.55
N GLU A 47 23.43 -9.71 -11.83
CA GLU A 47 24.22 -9.69 -10.61
C GLU A 47 23.45 -8.96 -9.52
N ASN A 48 23.37 -9.54 -8.34
CA ASN A 48 22.64 -8.96 -7.22
C ASN A 48 21.18 -8.58 -7.55
N GLY A 49 20.49 -9.42 -8.36
CA GLY A 49 19.11 -9.18 -8.76
C GLY A 49 18.93 -8.03 -9.78
N ARG A 50 20.02 -7.54 -10.38
CA ARG A 50 19.99 -6.48 -11.39
C ARG A 50 20.64 -6.95 -12.69
N ILE A 51 20.06 -6.54 -13.82
CA ILE A 51 20.68 -6.74 -15.13
C ILE A 51 21.88 -5.80 -15.24
N THR A 52 23.09 -6.39 -15.32
CA THR A 52 24.35 -5.65 -15.47
C THR A 52 24.82 -5.57 -16.91
N SER A 53 24.46 -6.57 -17.74
CA SER A 53 24.77 -6.57 -19.15
C SER A 53 23.66 -7.27 -19.96
N ILE A 54 23.40 -6.75 -21.15
CA ILE A 54 22.46 -7.32 -22.12
C ILE A 54 22.96 -7.00 -23.55
N GLY A 55 23.13 -8.02 -24.36
CA GLY A 55 23.61 -7.85 -25.75
C GLY A 55 23.58 -9.15 -26.52
N GLY A 56 24.30 -9.18 -27.62
CA GLY A 56 24.43 -10.37 -28.48
C GLY A 56 25.43 -11.39 -27.92
N SER A 57 25.99 -12.18 -28.80
CA SER A 57 26.99 -13.20 -28.48
C SER A 57 28.35 -12.62 -28.03
N ASP A 58 28.55 -11.33 -28.19
CA ASP A 58 29.73 -10.58 -27.80
C ASP A 58 29.78 -10.18 -26.31
N VAL A 59 28.66 -10.38 -25.58
CA VAL A 59 28.63 -10.12 -24.14
C VAL A 59 29.46 -11.16 -23.41
N GLU A 60 30.49 -10.68 -22.68
CA GLU A 60 31.30 -11.53 -21.84
C GLU A 60 30.55 -11.98 -20.60
N VAL A 61 30.55 -13.30 -20.34
CA VAL A 61 29.99 -13.88 -19.10
C VAL A 61 31.15 -14.05 -18.13
N PRO A 62 31.12 -13.42 -16.94
CA PRO A 62 32.17 -13.60 -15.93
C PRO A 62 32.32 -15.08 -15.55
N PHE A 63 33.55 -15.48 -15.21
CA PHE A 63 33.89 -16.89 -15.00
C PHE A 63 33.17 -17.54 -13.80
N ASP A 64 32.79 -16.73 -12.82
CA ASP A 64 32.15 -17.15 -11.57
C ASP A 64 30.61 -17.07 -11.62
N VAL A 65 30.05 -16.74 -12.79
CA VAL A 65 28.61 -16.60 -12.99
C VAL A 65 28.02 -17.92 -13.52
N LEU A 66 26.89 -18.36 -12.91
CA LEU A 66 26.16 -19.52 -13.40
C LEU A 66 25.55 -19.22 -14.78
N LEU A 67 25.99 -19.94 -15.81
CA LEU A 67 25.46 -19.78 -17.15
C LEU A 67 24.35 -20.81 -17.43
N ASN A 68 23.17 -20.30 -17.80
CA ASN A 68 22.04 -21.09 -18.32
C ASN A 68 21.87 -20.84 -19.82
N GLU A 69 21.85 -21.89 -20.63
CA GLU A 69 21.71 -21.79 -22.07
C GLU A 69 20.35 -22.34 -22.54
N TYR A 70 19.62 -21.52 -23.28
CA TYR A 70 18.31 -21.84 -23.85
C TYR A 70 18.28 -21.55 -25.35
N PRO A 71 18.85 -22.43 -26.17
CA PRO A 71 19.14 -22.13 -27.58
C PRO A 71 17.89 -21.98 -28.47
N THR A 72 16.70 -22.34 -27.96
CA THR A 72 15.43 -22.22 -28.67
C THR A 72 14.44 -21.27 -27.98
N ALA A 73 14.80 -20.75 -26.79
CA ALA A 73 13.89 -19.91 -26.01
C ALA A 73 13.98 -18.43 -26.40
N VAL A 74 12.91 -17.73 -26.10
CA VAL A 74 12.84 -16.26 -26.15
C VAL A 74 12.74 -15.75 -24.72
N VAL A 75 13.64 -14.84 -24.33
CA VAL A 75 13.60 -14.13 -23.06
C VAL A 75 12.92 -12.77 -23.29
N PHE A 76 11.99 -12.42 -22.43
CA PHE A 76 11.28 -11.14 -22.47
C PHE A 76 10.98 -10.66 -21.04
N PRO A 77 10.67 -9.38 -20.83
CA PRO A 77 10.29 -8.86 -19.51
C PRO A 77 9.06 -9.58 -18.96
N GLY A 78 9.06 -9.87 -17.67
CA GLY A 78 7.91 -10.47 -17.01
C GLY A 78 6.65 -9.62 -17.11
N PHE A 79 5.50 -10.26 -17.04
CA PHE A 79 4.20 -9.59 -17.11
C PHE A 79 3.85 -8.90 -15.79
N PHE A 80 3.07 -7.84 -15.93
CA PHE A 80 2.52 -7.08 -14.82
C PHE A 80 1.00 -7.20 -14.85
N GLU A 81 0.41 -7.85 -13.86
CA GLU A 81 -1.04 -7.85 -13.68
C GLU A 81 -1.43 -6.61 -12.86
N ALA A 82 -2.01 -5.62 -13.53
CA ALA A 82 -2.28 -4.32 -12.92
C ALA A 82 -3.42 -4.35 -11.90
N HIS A 83 -4.31 -5.33 -11.95
CA HIS A 83 -5.48 -5.43 -11.10
C HIS A 83 -5.94 -6.89 -10.94
N SER A 84 -5.82 -7.43 -9.75
CA SER A 84 -6.36 -8.72 -9.36
C SER A 84 -7.04 -8.65 -8.00
N ASN A 85 -8.07 -9.45 -7.80
CA ASN A 85 -8.67 -9.70 -6.50
C ASN A 85 -8.51 -11.18 -6.09
N SER A 86 -7.63 -11.89 -6.76
CA SER A 86 -7.25 -13.26 -6.44
C SER A 86 -6.06 -13.29 -5.47
N GLY A 87 -5.81 -14.45 -4.89
CA GLY A 87 -4.73 -14.61 -3.91
C GLY A 87 -5.07 -14.08 -2.51
N MET A 88 -6.31 -13.64 -2.29
CA MET A 88 -6.87 -13.27 -0.99
C MET A 88 -7.79 -14.38 -0.48
N ASP A 89 -7.92 -14.51 0.84
CA ASP A 89 -8.90 -15.41 1.46
C ASP A 89 -10.34 -15.00 1.09
N ARG A 90 -10.58 -13.69 0.96
CA ARG A 90 -11.84 -13.12 0.54
C ARG A 90 -11.64 -11.86 -0.31
N ALA A 91 -12.20 -11.88 -1.52
CA ALA A 91 -12.07 -10.75 -2.46
C ALA A 91 -12.92 -9.52 -2.06
N ASN A 92 -14.00 -9.70 -1.31
CA ASN A 92 -14.93 -8.64 -0.92
C ASN A 92 -15.40 -8.85 0.51
N GLU A 93 -15.52 -7.74 1.26
CA GLU A 93 -16.16 -7.71 2.56
C GLU A 93 -17.68 -7.47 2.43
N ASN A 94 -18.42 -7.78 3.51
CA ASN A 94 -19.87 -7.55 3.54
C ASN A 94 -20.22 -6.09 3.84
N VAL A 95 -19.28 -5.32 4.39
CA VAL A 95 -19.50 -3.89 4.68
C VAL A 95 -19.38 -3.06 3.41
N PRO A 96 -20.30 -2.12 3.16
CA PRO A 96 -20.27 -1.30 1.94
C PRO A 96 -19.15 -0.26 1.96
N LEU A 97 -18.80 0.26 3.14
CA LEU A 97 -17.80 1.30 3.33
C LEU A 97 -16.67 0.74 4.22
N ALA A 98 -15.51 0.50 3.64
CA ALA A 98 -14.38 -0.11 4.30
C ALA A 98 -13.03 0.55 3.91
N PRO A 99 -12.90 1.89 3.96
CA PRO A 99 -11.66 2.57 3.59
C PRO A 99 -10.50 2.26 4.53
N PHE A 100 -10.79 1.71 5.72
CA PHE A 100 -9.83 1.30 6.74
C PHE A 100 -9.18 -0.07 6.46
N LEU A 101 -9.74 -0.87 5.55
CA LEU A 101 -9.18 -2.18 5.24
C LEU A 101 -7.93 -2.08 4.36
N ASN A 102 -7.02 -3.04 4.52
CA ASN A 102 -5.85 -3.22 3.69
C ASN A 102 -5.78 -4.67 3.22
N VAL A 103 -5.59 -4.89 1.93
CA VAL A 103 -5.47 -6.25 1.38
C VAL A 103 -4.31 -7.05 1.98
N LYS A 104 -3.36 -6.38 2.64
CA LYS A 104 -2.27 -7.03 3.37
C LYS A 104 -2.78 -8.14 4.29
N ASP A 105 -3.89 -7.89 4.97
CA ASP A 105 -4.42 -8.80 6.00
C ASP A 105 -5.23 -9.95 5.41
N SER A 106 -5.54 -9.88 4.10
CA SER A 106 -6.33 -10.87 3.37
C SER A 106 -5.51 -11.69 2.36
N ILE A 107 -4.32 -11.22 1.94
CA ILE A 107 -3.45 -11.96 1.02
C ILE A 107 -2.93 -13.22 1.70
N ASP A 108 -3.12 -14.37 1.04
CA ASP A 108 -2.56 -15.66 1.45
C ASP A 108 -1.28 -15.94 0.63
N PRO A 109 -0.08 -15.76 1.22
CA PRO A 109 1.19 -15.95 0.51
C PRO A 109 1.41 -17.36 -0.03
N VAL A 110 0.73 -18.37 0.51
CA VAL A 110 0.83 -19.76 0.08
C VAL A 110 -0.29 -20.17 -0.86
N SER A 111 -1.11 -19.22 -1.29
CA SER A 111 -2.15 -19.47 -2.29
C SER A 111 -1.52 -19.97 -3.60
N PHE A 112 -2.09 -21.06 -4.14
CA PHE A 112 -1.67 -21.64 -5.41
C PHE A 112 -1.77 -20.66 -6.60
N TYR A 113 -2.63 -19.66 -6.47
CA TYR A 113 -2.75 -18.57 -7.44
C TYR A 113 -1.40 -17.90 -7.74
N PHE A 114 -0.61 -17.55 -6.72
CA PHE A 114 0.69 -16.89 -6.93
C PHE A 114 1.71 -17.80 -7.63
N GLU A 115 1.70 -19.10 -7.32
CA GLU A 115 2.55 -20.07 -8.01
C GLU A 115 2.18 -20.20 -9.50
N ASP A 116 0.90 -20.22 -9.83
CA ASP A 116 0.42 -20.28 -11.20
C ASP A 116 0.75 -19.02 -11.99
N GLU A 117 0.58 -17.84 -11.37
CA GLU A 117 0.94 -16.56 -11.98
C GLU A 117 2.45 -16.50 -12.28
N LEU A 118 3.28 -16.93 -11.33
CA LEU A 118 4.72 -16.99 -11.54
C LEU A 118 5.10 -17.95 -12.69
N ARG A 119 4.44 -19.12 -12.78
CA ARG A 119 4.62 -20.05 -13.89
C ARG A 119 4.15 -19.46 -15.21
N GLY A 120 3.13 -18.60 -15.19
CA GLY A 120 2.64 -17.85 -16.34
C GLY A 120 3.56 -16.72 -16.79
N GLY A 121 4.59 -16.39 -15.98
CA GLY A 121 5.54 -15.31 -16.27
C GLY A 121 5.13 -13.95 -15.68
N THR A 122 4.12 -13.91 -14.82
CA THR A 122 3.75 -12.71 -14.07
C THR A 122 4.77 -12.48 -12.97
N VAL A 123 5.35 -11.29 -12.88
CA VAL A 123 6.40 -10.93 -11.90
C VAL A 123 5.92 -9.91 -10.87
N ALA A 124 4.81 -9.24 -11.14
CA ALA A 124 4.19 -8.32 -10.21
C ALA A 124 2.68 -8.27 -10.41
N ILE A 125 1.94 -8.17 -9.32
CA ILE A 125 0.48 -8.21 -9.28
C ILE A 125 -0.02 -7.08 -8.39
N GLY A 126 -0.89 -6.26 -8.94
CA GLY A 126 -1.67 -5.30 -8.17
C GLY A 126 -2.87 -5.99 -7.52
N VAL A 127 -2.75 -6.36 -6.25
CA VAL A 127 -3.85 -6.96 -5.49
C VAL A 127 -4.71 -5.84 -4.90
N ILE A 128 -5.99 -5.84 -5.21
CA ILE A 128 -6.93 -4.81 -4.79
C ILE A 128 -8.30 -5.45 -4.49
N PRO A 129 -9.10 -4.94 -3.55
CA PRO A 129 -10.42 -5.49 -3.26
C PRO A 129 -11.31 -5.63 -4.49
N GLY A 130 -12.23 -6.58 -4.45
CA GLY A 130 -13.19 -6.82 -5.52
C GLY A 130 -14.20 -5.70 -5.71
N ASN A 131 -15.16 -5.92 -6.61
CA ASN A 131 -16.09 -4.88 -7.05
C ASN A 131 -17.41 -4.87 -6.28
N ASN A 132 -17.60 -5.79 -5.31
CA ASN A 132 -18.86 -5.93 -4.56
C ASN A 132 -18.85 -5.08 -3.28
N THR A 133 -18.48 -3.81 -3.41
CA THR A 133 -18.38 -2.82 -2.32
C THR A 133 -18.76 -1.43 -2.85
N VAL A 134 -18.82 -0.42 -2.00
CA VAL A 134 -18.94 1.00 -2.39
C VAL A 134 -17.57 1.65 -2.29
N ILE A 135 -16.99 1.67 -1.08
CA ILE A 135 -15.60 2.02 -0.84
C ILE A 135 -14.94 0.79 -0.24
N GLY A 136 -13.98 0.21 -0.95
CA GLY A 136 -13.18 -0.92 -0.51
C GLY A 136 -11.92 -0.45 0.21
N GLY A 137 -11.05 -1.41 0.53
CA GLY A 137 -9.79 -1.13 1.17
C GLY A 137 -8.68 -0.71 0.21
N ARG A 138 -7.50 -0.50 0.79
CA ARG A 138 -6.26 -0.20 0.06
C ARG A 138 -5.67 -1.45 -0.56
N GLY A 139 -5.25 -1.31 -1.82
CA GLY A 139 -4.53 -2.33 -2.57
C GLY A 139 -3.03 -2.34 -2.28
N ARG A 140 -2.35 -3.36 -2.81
CA ARG A 140 -0.91 -3.57 -2.66
C ARG A 140 -0.33 -4.18 -3.92
N VAL A 141 0.90 -3.81 -4.29
CA VAL A 141 1.64 -4.48 -5.36
C VAL A 141 2.53 -5.54 -4.74
N VAL A 142 2.40 -6.78 -5.22
CA VAL A 142 3.17 -7.92 -4.72
C VAL A 142 3.89 -8.64 -5.85
N ALA A 143 5.06 -9.21 -5.56
CA ALA A 143 5.66 -10.25 -6.38
C ALA A 143 4.99 -11.59 -6.05
N PRO A 144 4.68 -12.45 -7.03
CA PRO A 144 4.09 -13.77 -6.79
C PRO A 144 5.13 -14.78 -6.28
N ALA A 145 6.06 -14.34 -5.45
CA ALA A 145 7.14 -15.13 -4.88
C ALA A 145 7.48 -14.61 -3.48
N GLY A 146 7.41 -15.48 -2.49
CA GLY A 146 7.67 -15.17 -1.08
C GLY A 146 6.88 -16.08 -0.17
N MET A 147 7.28 -16.19 1.09
CA MET A 147 6.60 -17.00 2.10
C MET A 147 5.81 -16.14 3.09
N THR A 148 6.01 -14.83 3.06
CA THR A 148 5.27 -13.86 3.87
C THR A 148 4.90 -12.66 3.03
N ILE A 149 3.89 -11.93 3.45
CA ILE A 149 3.42 -10.74 2.73
C ILE A 149 4.51 -9.66 2.65
N GLU A 150 5.36 -9.54 3.66
CA GLU A 150 6.47 -8.60 3.68
C GLU A 150 7.50 -8.93 2.59
N GLN A 151 7.78 -10.23 2.37
CA GLN A 151 8.69 -10.68 1.32
C GLN A 151 8.10 -10.46 -0.08
N MET A 152 6.78 -10.59 -0.22
CA MET A 152 6.08 -10.41 -1.48
C MET A 152 5.85 -8.94 -1.82
N THR A 153 5.75 -8.05 -0.84
CA THR A 153 5.40 -6.65 -1.08
C THR A 153 6.47 -5.91 -1.89
N LEU A 154 6.06 -5.39 -3.04
CA LEU A 154 6.84 -4.47 -3.88
C LEU A 154 6.49 -3.01 -3.61
N SER A 155 5.19 -2.73 -3.34
CA SER A 155 4.70 -1.42 -2.93
C SER A 155 3.43 -1.60 -2.09
N ASP A 156 3.32 -0.86 -1.01
CA ASP A 156 2.15 -0.80 -0.15
C ASP A 156 1.19 0.34 -0.52
N ASP A 157 1.59 1.20 -1.43
CA ASP A 157 0.82 2.31 -1.96
C ASP A 157 0.32 2.00 -3.38
N MET A 158 -0.73 1.21 -3.49
CA MET A 158 -1.42 0.99 -4.76
C MET A 158 -2.61 1.92 -4.95
N GLY A 159 -3.21 2.37 -3.86
CA GLY A 159 -4.43 3.18 -3.84
C GLY A 159 -5.65 2.42 -3.33
N MET A 160 -6.78 3.10 -3.27
CA MET A 160 -8.02 2.62 -2.68
C MET A 160 -9.06 2.28 -3.73
N LYS A 161 -9.86 1.24 -3.48
CA LYS A 161 -10.94 0.78 -4.36
C LYS A 161 -12.22 1.56 -4.12
N ILE A 162 -12.82 2.08 -5.19
CA ILE A 162 -14.19 2.58 -5.21
C ILE A 162 -14.97 1.87 -6.33
N ALA A 163 -16.18 1.44 -6.05
CA ALA A 163 -17.08 0.86 -7.03
C ALA A 163 -18.33 1.73 -7.20
N ILE A 164 -18.52 2.28 -8.39
CA ILE A 164 -19.76 2.98 -8.78
C ILE A 164 -20.74 2.05 -9.50
N GLY A 165 -20.28 0.86 -9.90
CA GLY A 165 -21.14 -0.24 -10.33
C GLY A 165 -21.84 -0.88 -9.14
N PRO A 166 -23.11 -1.30 -9.30
CA PRO A 166 -23.89 -1.85 -8.19
C PRO A 166 -23.28 -3.15 -7.66
N LYS A 167 -23.16 -3.25 -6.33
CA LYS A 167 -22.83 -4.50 -5.68
C LYS A 167 -23.98 -5.49 -5.79
N GLY A 168 -23.74 -6.78 -5.53
CA GLY A 168 -24.73 -7.83 -5.62
C GLY A 168 -26.02 -7.50 -4.84
N GLY A 169 -27.15 -7.59 -5.53
CA GLY A 169 -28.48 -7.27 -4.96
C GLY A 169 -28.85 -5.78 -4.92
N TRP A 170 -27.97 -4.89 -5.39
CA TRP A 170 -28.22 -3.44 -5.39
C TRP A 170 -28.49 -2.92 -6.81
N SER A 171 -29.20 -1.81 -6.90
CA SER A 171 -29.29 -1.02 -8.13
C SER A 171 -28.16 0.02 -8.17
N ARG A 172 -27.91 0.60 -9.35
CA ARG A 172 -26.96 1.72 -9.49
C ARG A 172 -27.37 2.92 -8.63
N SER A 173 -28.68 3.18 -8.53
CA SER A 173 -29.20 4.28 -7.69
C SER A 173 -28.93 4.03 -6.21
N SER A 174 -29.08 2.80 -5.72
CA SER A 174 -28.75 2.46 -4.34
C SER A 174 -27.26 2.57 -4.06
N GLN A 175 -26.41 2.12 -5.00
CA GLN A 175 -24.96 2.24 -4.89
C GLN A 175 -24.50 3.70 -4.77
N LEU A 176 -25.03 4.57 -5.63
CA LEU A 176 -24.71 6.00 -5.62
C LEU A 176 -25.34 6.75 -4.44
N ALA A 177 -26.52 6.30 -3.97
CA ALA A 177 -27.13 6.87 -2.78
C ALA A 177 -26.28 6.63 -1.54
N GLU A 178 -25.81 5.39 -1.35
CA GLU A 178 -24.89 5.03 -0.25
C GLU A 178 -23.61 5.86 -0.26
N LEU A 179 -23.01 6.05 -1.45
CA LEU A 179 -21.81 6.88 -1.56
C LEU A 179 -22.05 8.33 -1.18
N ARG A 180 -23.21 8.90 -1.59
CA ARG A 180 -23.58 10.27 -1.20
C ARG A 180 -23.85 10.38 0.28
N GLU A 181 -24.60 9.43 0.84
CA GLU A 181 -24.92 9.38 2.27
C GLU A 181 -23.65 9.31 3.12
N ALA A 182 -22.66 8.52 2.67
CA ALA A 182 -21.36 8.42 3.35
C ALA A 182 -20.63 9.78 3.38
N VAL A 183 -20.64 10.53 2.26
CA VAL A 183 -19.99 11.85 2.19
C VAL A 183 -20.79 12.88 3.01
N ASP A 184 -22.13 12.86 2.93
CA ASP A 184 -22.98 13.77 3.69
C ASP A 184 -22.81 13.55 5.20
N LYS A 185 -22.77 12.28 5.63
CA LYS A 185 -22.51 11.91 7.02
C LYS A 185 -21.14 12.38 7.48
N LEU A 186 -20.09 12.13 6.70
CA LEU A 186 -18.75 12.62 7.01
C LEU A 186 -18.75 14.14 7.23
N ASN A 187 -19.38 14.91 6.34
CA ASN A 187 -19.44 16.36 6.47
C ASN A 187 -20.16 16.82 7.75
N LEU A 188 -21.19 16.08 8.19
CA LEU A 188 -21.86 16.36 9.46
C LEU A 188 -20.97 16.04 10.65
N ASP A 189 -20.35 14.86 10.65
CA ASP A 189 -19.44 14.42 11.71
C ASP A 189 -18.26 15.41 11.88
N LEU A 190 -17.66 15.85 10.78
CA LEU A 190 -16.56 16.82 10.80
C LEU A 190 -16.96 18.16 11.38
N ARG A 191 -18.18 18.65 11.09
CA ARG A 191 -18.71 19.88 11.69
C ARG A 191 -18.89 19.74 13.19
N GLU A 192 -19.44 18.61 13.65
CA GLU A 192 -19.61 18.32 15.08
C GLU A 192 -18.26 18.24 15.80
N ILE A 193 -17.28 17.57 15.21
CA ILE A 193 -15.92 17.50 15.77
C ILE A 193 -15.31 18.91 15.86
N GLY A 194 -15.38 19.71 14.81
CA GLY A 194 -14.83 21.07 14.79
C GLY A 194 -15.48 22.00 15.81
N GLU A 195 -16.82 21.92 15.96
CA GLU A 195 -17.56 22.67 16.97
C GLU A 195 -17.13 22.27 18.38
N ASN A 196 -16.99 20.98 18.67
CA ASN A 196 -16.53 20.46 19.95
C ASN A 196 -15.12 20.92 20.27
N LEU A 197 -14.17 20.81 19.34
CA LEU A 197 -12.79 21.28 19.51
C LEU A 197 -12.73 22.79 19.79
N THR A 198 -13.56 23.58 19.10
CA THR A 198 -13.64 25.03 19.33
C THR A 198 -14.18 25.33 20.73
N TYR A 199 -15.23 24.61 21.16
CA TYR A 199 -15.81 24.79 22.50
C TYR A 199 -14.83 24.42 23.59
N ASP A 200 -14.15 23.31 23.48
CA ASP A 200 -13.13 22.84 24.43
C ASP A 200 -11.96 23.82 24.53
N GLY A 201 -11.54 24.40 23.41
CA GLY A 201 -10.54 25.46 23.36
C GLY A 201 -10.96 26.70 24.16
N VAL A 202 -12.17 27.17 23.99
CA VAL A 202 -12.70 28.32 24.75
C VAL A 202 -12.76 28.01 26.24
N VAL A 203 -13.25 26.83 26.61
CA VAL A 203 -13.34 26.41 28.03
C VAL A 203 -11.94 26.34 28.68
N ARG A 204 -10.92 25.82 27.97
CA ARG A 204 -9.53 25.78 28.46
C ARG A 204 -8.97 27.19 28.67
N GLU A 205 -9.15 28.10 27.71
CA GLU A 205 -8.71 29.50 27.88
C GLU A 205 -9.37 30.17 29.07
N ASP A 206 -10.67 29.97 29.29
CA ASP A 206 -11.39 30.56 30.40
C ASP A 206 -10.92 29.98 31.76
N ARG A 207 -10.66 28.67 31.83
CA ARG A 207 -10.04 28.05 33.03
C ARG A 207 -8.66 28.60 33.32
N LYS A 208 -7.80 28.72 32.29
CA LYS A 208 -6.46 29.33 32.43
C LYS A 208 -6.53 30.76 32.94
N LYS A 209 -7.46 31.57 32.43
CA LYS A 209 -7.70 32.94 32.91
C LYS A 209 -8.21 32.97 34.36
N ALA A 210 -8.97 31.96 34.79
CA ALA A 210 -9.48 31.80 36.14
C ALA A 210 -8.46 31.23 37.13
N GLY A 211 -7.25 30.85 36.68
CA GLY A 211 -6.19 30.30 37.54
C GLY A 211 -6.50 28.86 38.02
N ILE A 212 -7.34 28.13 37.32
CA ILE A 212 -7.64 26.72 37.59
C ILE A 212 -6.53 25.88 36.91
N GLU A 213 -5.73 25.15 37.74
CA GLU A 213 -4.69 24.27 37.25
C GLU A 213 -5.35 23.15 36.40
N GLU A 214 -4.84 22.92 35.21
CA GLU A 214 -5.19 21.78 34.40
C GLU A 214 -4.55 20.50 34.96
N ASP A 215 -5.28 19.37 34.93
CA ASP A 215 -4.69 18.06 35.21
C ASP A 215 -3.51 17.84 34.26
N ALA A 216 -2.37 17.41 34.78
CA ALA A 216 -1.07 17.37 34.10
C ALA A 216 -0.99 16.39 32.89
N ASP A 217 -2.08 15.71 32.54
CA ASP A 217 -2.15 14.75 31.46
C ASP A 217 -2.70 15.31 30.11
N VAL A 218 -3.07 16.58 30.07
CA VAL A 218 -3.48 17.22 28.82
C VAL A 218 -2.24 17.90 28.22
N ALA A 219 -1.67 17.27 27.20
CA ALA A 219 -0.54 17.80 26.46
C ALA A 219 -0.78 19.27 26.09
N ASP A 220 0.16 20.11 26.47
CA ASP A 220 0.22 21.56 26.16
C ASP A 220 0.59 21.67 24.63
N GLY A 221 -0.28 21.22 23.76
CA GLY A 221 -0.19 21.43 22.33
C GLY A 221 -0.89 22.73 22.00
N ASP A 222 -0.15 23.69 21.44
CA ASP A 222 -0.69 24.92 20.89
C ASP A 222 -1.82 24.58 19.88
N MET A 223 -3.03 24.47 20.39
CA MET A 223 -4.25 24.14 19.63
C MET A 223 -4.52 25.14 18.49
N TRP A 224 -3.83 26.28 18.53
CA TRP A 224 -3.97 27.38 17.57
C TRP A 224 -2.85 27.42 16.50
N ASP A 225 -1.79 26.61 16.64
CA ASP A 225 -0.61 26.67 15.77
C ASP A 225 -0.55 25.56 14.72
N SER A 226 -1.51 24.65 14.64
CA SER A 226 -1.61 23.71 13.51
C SER A 226 -2.20 24.44 12.29
N ALA A 227 -1.38 25.26 11.67
CA ALA A 227 -1.72 26.16 10.56
C ALA A 227 -2.08 25.46 9.25
N ALA A 228 -2.24 24.15 9.24
CA ALA A 228 -2.76 23.41 8.11
C ALA A 228 -3.72 22.35 8.63
N GLY A 229 -5.00 22.72 8.78
CA GLY A 229 -6.02 21.75 9.12
C GLY A 229 -5.96 20.54 8.18
N TYR A 230 -6.13 19.36 8.74
CA TYR A 230 -6.12 18.11 7.98
C TYR A 230 -7.22 18.10 6.89
N ILE A 231 -8.35 18.80 7.13
CA ILE A 231 -9.49 18.86 6.21
C ILE A 231 -9.31 19.98 5.20
N ARG A 232 -9.06 19.65 3.94
CA ARG A 232 -8.84 20.61 2.83
C ARG A 232 -10.02 20.74 1.88
N PHE A 233 -10.91 19.75 1.86
CA PHE A 233 -12.08 19.71 0.97
C PHE A 233 -13.31 20.39 1.60
N GLY A 234 -14.34 20.66 0.76
CA GLY A 234 -15.67 21.13 1.18
C GLY A 234 -15.70 22.59 1.63
N ASP A 235 -16.88 23.03 2.10
CA ASP A 235 -17.10 24.38 2.60
C ASP A 235 -16.36 24.62 3.92
N ASP A 236 -16.12 25.88 4.24
CA ASP A 236 -15.59 26.27 5.54
C ASP A 236 -16.66 26.15 6.63
N PHE A 237 -16.23 25.69 7.82
CA PHE A 237 -17.06 25.58 9.02
C PHE A 237 -16.24 25.85 10.28
N THR A 238 -16.94 26.10 11.40
CA THR A 238 -16.30 26.40 12.68
C THR A 238 -15.41 25.25 13.12
N GLY A 239 -14.15 25.54 13.46
CA GLY A 239 -13.19 24.55 13.95
C GLY A 239 -12.58 23.62 12.89
N LYS A 240 -12.88 23.80 11.60
CA LYS A 240 -12.31 22.97 10.51
C LYS A 240 -10.78 22.86 10.58
N GLY A 241 -10.10 23.99 10.85
CA GLY A 241 -8.64 24.04 10.94
C GLY A 241 -8.06 23.40 12.22
N LEU A 242 -8.90 23.06 13.18
CA LEU A 242 -8.49 22.41 14.43
C LEU A 242 -8.50 20.89 14.34
N ILE A 243 -9.18 20.33 13.35
CA ILE A 243 -9.31 18.87 13.18
C ILE A 243 -8.00 18.31 12.69
N SER A 244 -7.43 17.40 13.47
CA SER A 244 -6.25 16.60 13.14
C SER A 244 -6.63 15.18 12.72
N GLU A 245 -5.67 14.40 12.23
CA GLU A 245 -5.87 13.00 11.90
C GLU A 245 -6.29 12.15 13.13
N GLU A 246 -5.85 12.54 14.32
CA GLU A 246 -6.13 11.82 15.59
C GLU A 246 -7.58 11.99 16.06
N ASP A 247 -8.27 13.04 15.62
CA ASP A 247 -9.66 13.30 15.98
C ASP A 247 -10.66 12.44 15.19
N LEU A 248 -10.17 11.72 14.18
CA LEU A 248 -10.98 10.95 13.22
C LEU A 248 -10.88 9.44 13.47
N ASP A 249 -11.98 8.74 13.29
CA ASP A 249 -11.94 7.28 13.19
C ASP A 249 -11.32 6.81 11.86
N ASP A 250 -11.02 5.52 11.76
CA ASP A 250 -10.34 4.95 10.59
C ASP A 250 -11.17 5.08 9.30
N THR A 251 -12.50 5.06 9.39
CA THR A 251 -13.39 5.27 8.24
C THR A 251 -13.37 6.72 7.80
N GLN A 252 -13.48 7.65 8.75
CA GLN A 252 -13.44 9.08 8.49
C GLN A 252 -12.10 9.49 7.89
N ARG A 253 -10.97 9.02 8.44
CA ARG A 253 -9.63 9.27 7.88
C ARG A 253 -9.53 8.83 6.43
N GLY A 254 -9.86 7.57 6.14
CA GLY A 254 -9.80 7.07 4.78
C GLY A 254 -10.67 7.84 3.79
N MET A 255 -11.84 8.31 4.23
CA MET A 255 -12.70 9.15 3.39
C MET A 255 -12.15 10.56 3.22
N VAL A 256 -11.56 11.14 4.25
CA VAL A 256 -10.88 12.45 4.19
C VAL A 256 -9.71 12.40 3.21
N ASP A 257 -8.87 11.37 3.26
CA ASP A 257 -7.76 11.16 2.33
C ASP A 257 -8.24 11.13 0.87
N ILE A 258 -9.37 10.43 0.61
CA ILE A 258 -10.00 10.38 -0.71
C ILE A 258 -10.43 11.78 -1.16
N LEU A 259 -11.15 12.52 -0.32
CA LEU A 259 -11.73 13.81 -0.67
C LEU A 259 -10.70 14.92 -0.75
N ASN A 260 -9.62 14.86 0.04
CA ASN A 260 -8.46 15.73 -0.09
C ASN A 260 -7.64 15.48 -1.37
N GLY A 261 -7.78 14.30 -1.98
CA GLY A 261 -6.98 13.86 -3.11
C GLY A 261 -5.60 13.31 -2.73
N ASP A 262 -5.41 12.93 -1.47
CA ASP A 262 -4.17 12.33 -0.96
C ASP A 262 -4.09 10.84 -1.31
N GLU A 263 -5.23 10.20 -1.60
CA GLU A 263 -5.32 8.80 -1.94
C GLU A 263 -5.54 8.59 -3.45
N ARG A 264 -4.82 7.64 -4.06
CA ARG A 264 -5.09 7.19 -5.43
C ARG A 264 -6.34 6.34 -5.46
N LEU A 265 -7.16 6.50 -6.50
CA LEU A 265 -8.41 5.78 -6.62
C LEU A 265 -8.42 4.82 -7.79
N TRP A 266 -8.81 3.59 -7.50
CA TRP A 266 -9.18 2.58 -8.48
C TRP A 266 -10.69 2.50 -8.58
N VAL A 267 -11.25 3.13 -9.62
CA VAL A 267 -12.70 3.25 -9.78
C VAL A 267 -13.22 2.14 -10.68
N TYR A 268 -14.04 1.26 -10.12
CA TYR A 268 -14.81 0.30 -10.92
C TYR A 268 -16.07 0.95 -11.47
N ALA A 269 -16.09 1.16 -12.77
CA ALA A 269 -17.23 1.68 -13.53
C ALA A 269 -17.56 0.66 -14.62
N PRO A 270 -18.53 -0.24 -14.41
CA PRO A 270 -19.01 -1.11 -15.48
C PRO A 270 -19.64 -0.22 -16.54
N SER A 271 -19.47 -0.58 -17.81
CA SER A 271 -19.95 0.19 -18.96
C SER A 271 -21.36 0.73 -18.75
N ALA A 272 -21.54 1.96 -19.16
CA ALA A 272 -22.81 2.67 -19.14
C ALA A 272 -23.87 1.96 -20.00
#